data_51ded8e7a5d458e30984768440195e16
#
_entry.id   51ded8e7a5d458e30984768440195e16
#
_cell.length_a   1.000
_cell.length_b   1.000
_cell.length_c   1.000
_cell.angle_alpha   90.00
_cell.angle_beta   90.00
_cell.angle_gamma   90.00
#
_symmetry.space_group_name_H-M   'P 1'
#
loop_
_entity.id
_entity.type
_entity.pdbx_description
1 polymer ?
#
loop_
_entity_poly.entity_id
_entity_poly.type
_entity_poly.pdbx_seq_one_letter_code
_entity_poly.pdbx_strand_id
1 'polypeptide(L)'
;MERESLFLFFLFFLPKKLCEKKESKERDLMSSEYNANQIQVLEGLEAVRKRPGMYIGSTSAKGLHHLVYEIVDNSVDEALAGFCNEITVKIHPDNSISVMDNGRGIPVDINDQKGMSALQMVFTILHAGGKFGGGGYKVSGGLHGVGASVVNALSEWLVVQVHRDGKIHEQKYTRGDVAEPLTVVGETEITGTYVHFLPDDTIFEETVFDYDVLKQRFRETAFLTKGLKINLADLREGMEQEHSFHYEGGIKEFVHFLNHSRQPLYDTIFYASGKKDGVLVEVAFQHNDGYTESIFTFVNNINTPDGGTHLVGFKSGLTKTLNDYGKKAGIIKDADKKLSGEDVREGITLSALR
;
A
#
# COMPACT_ATOMS: atom_id res chain seq x y z
N MET A 1 34.32 31.33 36.94
CA MET A 1 33.95 32.77 36.94
C MET A 1 34.98 33.59 36.15
N GLU A 2 35.50 33.05 35.02
CA GLU A 2 36.53 33.72 34.18
C GLU A 2 36.31 33.60 32.68
N ARG A 3 35.16 33.11 32.22
CA ARG A 3 34.89 33.03 30.77
C ARG A 3 33.89 34.02 30.21
N GLU A 4 33.15 34.70 31.03
CA GLU A 4 32.17 35.71 30.57
C GLU A 4 32.78 37.14 30.43
N SER A 5 33.92 37.39 31.04
CA SER A 5 34.57 38.75 30.99
C SER A 5 35.33 38.97 29.68
N LEU A 6 35.70 37.94 28.94
CA LEU A 6 36.46 38.09 27.67
C LEU A 6 35.56 38.32 26.46
N PHE A 7 34.27 37.98 26.56
CA PHE A 7 33.31 38.18 25.47
C PHE A 7 32.77 39.59 25.36
N LEU A 8 32.71 40.31 26.50
CA LEU A 8 32.29 41.72 26.52
C LEU A 8 33.37 42.68 26.04
N PHE A 9 34.65 42.31 26.07
CA PHE A 9 35.76 43.22 25.66
C PHE A 9 35.94 43.28 24.12
N PHE A 10 35.46 42.29 23.38
CA PHE A 10 35.55 42.26 21.93
C PHE A 10 34.41 43.00 21.22
N LEU A 11 33.33 43.37 21.93
CA LEU A 11 32.19 44.07 21.35
C LEU A 11 32.36 45.58 21.25
N PHE A 12 33.36 46.14 21.92
CA PHE A 12 33.57 47.63 21.98
C PHE A 12 34.58 48.19 20.97
N PHE A 13 35.27 47.29 20.20
CA PHE A 13 36.31 47.72 19.26
C PHE A 13 36.07 47.44 17.79
N LEU A 14 34.85 47.09 17.39
CA LEU A 14 34.52 47.01 15.96
C LEU A 14 34.12 48.40 15.43
N PRO A 15 34.73 48.89 14.33
CA PRO A 15 34.37 50.18 13.78
C PRO A 15 32.91 50.20 13.33
N LYS A 16 32.14 51.16 13.78
CA LYS A 16 30.71 51.36 13.49
C LYS A 16 30.31 51.13 12.03
N LYS A 17 31.20 51.39 11.08
CA LYS A 17 30.99 51.16 9.66
C LYS A 17 30.93 49.68 9.23
N LEU A 18 31.49 48.75 10.03
CA LEU A 18 31.35 47.30 9.74
C LEU A 18 30.05 46.73 10.28
N CYS A 19 29.53 47.28 11.37
CA CYS A 19 28.25 46.89 11.95
C CYS A 19 27.09 47.34 11.05
N GLU A 20 27.12 48.55 10.54
CA GLU A 20 26.09 49.07 9.63
C GLU A 20 26.05 48.33 8.28
N LYS A 21 27.21 47.90 7.75
CA LYS A 21 27.25 47.07 6.53
C LYS A 21 26.79 45.64 6.74
N LYS A 22 26.94 45.10 7.95
CA LYS A 22 26.43 43.76 8.28
C LYS A 22 24.93 43.79 8.53
N GLU A 23 24.43 44.79 9.24
CA GLU A 23 23.00 44.97 9.48
C GLU A 23 22.21 45.31 8.23
N SER A 24 22.79 46.04 7.25
CA SER A 24 22.14 46.27 5.97
C SER A 24 22.12 45.00 5.10
N LYS A 25 23.19 44.21 5.08
CA LYS A 25 23.20 42.92 4.37
C LYS A 25 22.30 41.86 5.02
N GLU A 26 22.18 41.83 6.35
CA GLU A 26 21.24 40.99 7.05
C GLU A 26 19.79 41.46 6.87
N ARG A 27 19.52 42.73 6.82
CA ARG A 27 18.19 43.26 6.47
C ARG A 27 17.82 43.03 5.01
N ASP A 28 18.74 43.13 4.07
CA ASP A 28 18.50 42.77 2.67
C ASP A 28 18.32 41.26 2.46
N LEU A 29 18.89 40.39 3.31
CA LEU A 29 18.63 38.94 3.30
C LEU A 29 17.31 38.58 4.02
N MET A 30 16.79 39.43 4.91
CA MET A 30 15.51 39.23 5.62
C MET A 30 14.31 39.91 4.98
N SER A 31 14.51 40.72 3.93
CA SER A 31 13.43 41.40 3.19
C SER A 31 13.17 40.79 1.82
N SER A 32 13.23 39.46 1.68
CA SER A 32 12.38 38.83 0.66
C SER A 32 10.95 38.96 1.16
N GLU A 33 10.25 40.02 0.78
CA GLU A 33 8.84 40.18 1.11
C GLU A 33 8.09 38.92 0.74
N TYR A 34 7.69 38.14 1.77
CA TYR A 34 6.84 36.97 1.55
C TYR A 34 5.50 37.48 1.02
N ASN A 35 5.32 37.40 -0.27
CA ASN A 35 4.13 37.86 -0.96
C ASN A 35 3.47 36.78 -1.78
N ALA A 36 2.29 37.04 -2.34
CA ALA A 36 1.50 36.10 -3.08
C ALA A 36 2.26 35.41 -4.25
N ASN A 37 3.25 36.11 -4.85
CA ASN A 37 4.04 35.58 -5.96
C ASN A 37 5.04 34.50 -5.55
N GLN A 38 5.31 34.34 -4.24
CA GLN A 38 6.17 33.29 -3.72
C GLN A 38 5.37 32.00 -3.40
N ILE A 39 4.05 32.05 -3.45
CA ILE A 39 3.19 30.89 -3.29
C ILE A 39 3.15 30.17 -4.64
N GLN A 40 3.79 28.99 -4.70
CA GLN A 40 3.75 28.12 -5.87
C GLN A 40 2.58 27.14 -5.75
N VAL A 41 1.74 27.10 -6.76
CA VAL A 41 0.70 26.08 -6.93
C VAL A 41 1.29 24.96 -7.79
N LEU A 42 1.32 23.76 -7.24
CA LEU A 42 1.73 22.57 -7.98
C LEU A 42 0.47 21.85 -8.44
N GLU A 43 0.36 21.61 -9.74
CA GLU A 43 -0.79 20.93 -10.34
C GLU A 43 -0.40 19.58 -10.93
N GLY A 44 -1.37 18.66 -10.96
CA GLY A 44 -1.22 17.36 -11.63
C GLY A 44 -0.07 16.52 -11.09
N LEU A 45 0.62 15.82 -11.98
CA LEU A 45 1.70 14.89 -11.64
C LEU A 45 3.02 15.57 -11.26
N GLU A 46 3.19 16.85 -11.60
CA GLU A 46 4.34 17.63 -11.14
C GLU A 46 4.39 17.74 -9.61
N ALA A 47 3.22 17.85 -8.96
CA ALA A 47 3.10 17.87 -7.49
C ALA A 47 3.62 16.56 -6.89
N VAL A 48 3.33 15.41 -7.53
CA VAL A 48 3.81 14.08 -7.11
C VAL A 48 5.32 14.01 -7.19
N ARG A 49 5.91 14.43 -8.30
CA ARG A 49 7.37 14.40 -8.52
C ARG A 49 8.13 15.32 -7.55
N LYS A 50 7.59 16.49 -7.26
CA LYS A 50 8.21 17.45 -6.31
C LYS A 50 8.06 17.05 -4.84
N ARG A 51 7.03 16.29 -4.47
CA ARG A 51 6.72 15.88 -3.10
C ARG A 51 6.30 14.39 -3.03
N PRO A 52 7.13 13.45 -3.50
CA PRO A 52 6.77 12.03 -3.60
C PRO A 52 6.39 11.43 -2.25
N GLY A 53 7.07 11.83 -1.16
CA GLY A 53 6.78 11.35 0.18
C GLY A 53 5.34 11.59 0.67
N MET A 54 4.62 12.58 0.09
CA MET A 54 3.20 12.81 0.40
C MET A 54 2.28 11.72 -0.16
N TYR A 55 2.71 10.99 -1.19
CA TYR A 55 1.92 9.99 -1.90
C TYR A 55 2.36 8.56 -1.58
N ILE A 56 3.67 8.33 -1.42
CA ILE A 56 4.23 6.98 -1.18
C ILE A 56 4.91 6.86 0.19
N GLY A 57 4.80 7.88 1.06
CA GLY A 57 5.32 7.90 2.42
C GLY A 57 6.82 8.20 2.51
N SER A 58 7.66 7.71 1.61
CA SER A 58 9.10 8.00 1.55
C SER A 58 9.66 7.72 0.15
N THR A 59 10.91 8.16 -0.11
CA THR A 59 11.69 7.83 -1.32
C THR A 59 12.72 6.74 -1.10
N SER A 60 12.72 6.11 0.08
CA SER A 60 13.55 4.95 0.42
C SER A 60 13.01 3.66 -0.21
N ALA A 61 13.67 2.53 0.02
CA ALA A 61 13.22 1.20 -0.41
C ALA A 61 11.73 0.91 -0.09
N LYS A 62 11.21 1.41 1.04
CA LYS A 62 9.80 1.25 1.39
C LYS A 62 8.86 1.93 0.39
N GLY A 63 9.17 3.15 -0.01
CA GLY A 63 8.40 3.87 -1.03
C GLY A 63 8.55 3.28 -2.42
N LEU A 64 9.74 2.74 -2.74
CA LEU A 64 9.98 2.02 -3.99
C LEU A 64 9.03 0.81 -4.12
N HIS A 65 8.98 -0.05 -3.11
CA HIS A 65 8.10 -1.22 -3.11
C HIS A 65 6.61 -0.83 -3.12
N HIS A 66 6.27 0.34 -2.57
CA HIS A 66 4.90 0.84 -2.58
C HIS A 66 4.36 1.06 -4.01
N LEU A 67 5.22 1.43 -4.98
CA LEU A 67 4.82 1.53 -6.39
C LEU A 67 4.26 0.20 -6.91
N VAL A 68 4.90 -0.91 -6.55
CA VAL A 68 4.46 -2.24 -6.95
C VAL A 68 3.12 -2.58 -6.29
N TYR A 69 2.98 -2.24 -5.00
CA TYR A 69 1.74 -2.49 -4.27
C TYR A 69 0.56 -1.75 -4.88
N GLU A 70 0.74 -0.50 -5.32
CA GLU A 70 -0.33 0.27 -5.96
C GLU A 70 -0.85 -0.38 -7.25
N ILE A 71 0.02 -0.96 -8.07
CA ILE A 71 -0.39 -1.67 -9.29
C ILE A 71 -1.03 -3.01 -8.95
N VAL A 72 -0.42 -3.81 -8.05
CA VAL A 72 -0.97 -5.11 -7.65
C VAL A 72 -2.32 -4.95 -6.94
N ASP A 73 -2.48 -3.94 -6.08
CA ASP A 73 -3.75 -3.68 -5.38
C ASP A 73 -4.89 -3.32 -6.36
N ASN A 74 -4.59 -2.73 -7.53
CA ASN A 74 -5.58 -2.55 -8.60
C ASN A 74 -6.05 -3.90 -9.18
N SER A 75 -5.13 -4.84 -9.38
CA SER A 75 -5.45 -6.19 -9.84
C SER A 75 -6.18 -7.02 -8.77
N VAL A 76 -5.84 -6.81 -7.49
CA VAL A 76 -6.58 -7.40 -6.34
C VAL A 76 -8.01 -6.85 -6.27
N ASP A 77 -8.23 -5.58 -6.56
CA ASP A 77 -9.59 -5.01 -6.63
C ASP A 77 -10.42 -5.66 -7.75
N GLU A 78 -9.81 -6.01 -8.90
CA GLU A 78 -10.46 -6.83 -9.94
C GLU A 78 -10.79 -8.24 -9.42
N ALA A 79 -9.92 -8.84 -8.58
CA ALA A 79 -10.18 -10.14 -7.99
C ALA A 79 -11.32 -10.08 -6.95
N LEU A 80 -11.36 -9.05 -6.10
CA LEU A 80 -12.45 -8.81 -5.15
C LEU A 80 -13.79 -8.53 -5.85
N ALA A 81 -13.74 -7.96 -7.05
CA ALA A 81 -14.92 -7.78 -7.91
C ALA A 81 -15.33 -9.07 -8.64
N GLY A 82 -14.54 -10.15 -8.55
CA GLY A 82 -14.82 -11.46 -9.15
C GLY A 82 -14.38 -11.61 -10.61
N PHE A 83 -13.52 -10.73 -11.13
CA PHE A 83 -13.11 -10.72 -12.54
C PHE A 83 -11.66 -11.13 -12.76
N CYS A 84 -10.85 -11.27 -11.70
CA CYS A 84 -9.45 -11.68 -11.79
C CYS A 84 -9.21 -12.85 -10.82
N ASN A 85 -8.40 -13.83 -11.23
CA ASN A 85 -7.99 -14.94 -10.39
C ASN A 85 -6.49 -15.26 -10.49
N GLU A 86 -5.75 -14.53 -11.33
CA GLU A 86 -4.30 -14.70 -11.46
C GLU A 86 -3.61 -13.35 -11.71
N ILE A 87 -2.54 -13.11 -10.94
CA ILE A 87 -1.65 -11.96 -11.07
C ILE A 87 -0.23 -12.49 -11.23
N THR A 88 0.52 -11.97 -12.19
CA THR A 88 1.94 -12.30 -12.38
C THR A 88 2.78 -11.04 -12.27
N VAL A 89 3.76 -11.07 -11.36
CA VAL A 89 4.73 -9.99 -11.12
C VAL A 89 6.12 -10.50 -11.49
N LYS A 90 6.86 -9.71 -12.27
CA LYS A 90 8.23 -10.05 -12.68
C LYS A 90 9.18 -8.88 -12.44
N ILE A 91 10.29 -9.14 -11.75
CA ILE A 91 11.43 -8.22 -11.68
C ILE A 91 12.35 -8.56 -12.86
N HIS A 92 12.63 -7.59 -13.71
CA HIS A 92 13.42 -7.75 -14.93
C HIS A 92 14.91 -7.51 -14.69
N PRO A 93 15.81 -7.94 -15.62
CA PRO A 93 17.25 -7.78 -15.47
C PRO A 93 17.73 -6.33 -15.33
N ASP A 94 17.01 -5.38 -15.92
CA ASP A 94 17.26 -3.94 -15.82
C ASP A 94 16.66 -3.32 -14.54
N ASN A 95 16.13 -4.16 -13.64
CA ASN A 95 15.46 -3.76 -12.41
C ASN A 95 14.14 -3.00 -12.65
N SER A 96 13.57 -3.06 -13.84
CA SER A 96 12.17 -2.71 -14.08
C SER A 96 11.26 -3.81 -13.52
N ILE A 97 9.98 -3.51 -13.35
CA ILE A 97 9.01 -4.48 -12.83
C ILE A 97 7.74 -4.48 -13.65
N SER A 98 7.21 -5.65 -13.94
CA SER A 98 5.95 -5.80 -14.64
C SER A 98 4.92 -6.54 -13.80
N VAL A 99 3.66 -6.12 -13.94
CA VAL A 99 2.48 -6.73 -13.33
C VAL A 99 1.48 -7.02 -14.43
N MET A 100 1.01 -8.26 -14.51
CA MET A 100 -0.05 -8.70 -15.43
C MET A 100 -1.16 -9.32 -14.61
N ASP A 101 -2.39 -8.91 -14.83
CA ASP A 101 -3.59 -9.56 -14.32
C ASP A 101 -4.43 -10.14 -15.47
N ASN A 102 -5.35 -11.03 -15.14
CA ASN A 102 -6.34 -11.58 -16.08
C ASN A 102 -7.76 -11.02 -15.83
N GLY A 103 -7.85 -9.78 -15.35
CA GLY A 103 -9.10 -9.06 -15.12
C GLY A 103 -9.80 -8.61 -16.41
N ARG A 104 -10.74 -7.66 -16.28
CA ARG A 104 -11.50 -7.14 -17.43
C ARG A 104 -10.69 -6.24 -18.35
N GLY A 105 -9.52 -5.77 -17.93
CA GLY A 105 -8.77 -4.71 -18.58
C GLY A 105 -9.37 -3.31 -18.33
N ILE A 106 -8.52 -2.31 -18.14
CA ILE A 106 -8.93 -0.91 -17.97
C ILE A 106 -9.70 -0.46 -19.24
N PRO A 107 -10.84 0.28 -19.10
CA PRO A 107 -11.54 0.82 -20.26
C PRO A 107 -10.62 1.70 -21.13
N VAL A 108 -10.73 1.56 -22.45
CA VAL A 108 -9.94 2.31 -23.43
C VAL A 108 -10.76 3.35 -24.18
N ASP A 109 -12.07 3.38 -23.93
CA ASP A 109 -13.02 4.31 -24.53
C ASP A 109 -12.67 5.76 -24.16
N ILE A 110 -13.05 6.68 -25.05
CA ILE A 110 -12.89 8.12 -24.81
C ILE A 110 -13.96 8.58 -23.80
N ASN A 111 -13.52 9.26 -22.76
CA ASN A 111 -14.42 9.93 -21.83
C ASN A 111 -14.91 11.25 -22.44
N ASP A 112 -16.21 11.41 -22.63
CA ASP A 112 -16.82 12.56 -23.29
C ASP A 112 -16.55 13.89 -22.57
N GLN A 113 -16.37 13.88 -21.26
CA GLN A 113 -16.15 15.11 -20.47
C GLN A 113 -14.70 15.61 -20.57
N LYS A 114 -13.74 14.70 -20.77
CA LYS A 114 -12.30 15.02 -20.76
C LYS A 114 -11.67 14.93 -22.14
N GLY A 115 -12.33 14.28 -23.13
CA GLY A 115 -11.81 14.12 -24.48
C GLY A 115 -10.58 13.22 -24.60
N MET A 116 -10.30 12.39 -23.58
CA MET A 116 -9.19 11.45 -23.54
C MET A 116 -9.65 10.05 -23.13
N SER A 117 -8.86 9.02 -23.39
CA SER A 117 -9.20 7.65 -23.03
C SER A 117 -9.27 7.48 -21.51
N ALA A 118 -10.13 6.56 -21.03
CA ALA A 118 -10.20 6.22 -19.61
C ALA A 118 -8.84 5.70 -19.11
N LEU A 119 -8.11 4.94 -19.93
CA LEU A 119 -6.74 4.50 -19.63
C LEU A 119 -5.82 5.69 -19.35
N GLN A 120 -5.77 6.67 -20.26
CA GLN A 120 -4.96 7.86 -20.06
C GLN A 120 -5.36 8.63 -18.80
N MET A 121 -6.65 8.77 -18.52
CA MET A 121 -7.14 9.43 -17.30
C MET A 121 -6.60 8.76 -16.04
N VAL A 122 -6.63 7.43 -15.97
CA VAL A 122 -6.18 6.66 -14.80
C VAL A 122 -4.68 6.87 -14.54
N PHE A 123 -3.88 7.01 -15.59
CA PHE A 123 -2.42 7.16 -15.46
C PHE A 123 -1.93 8.61 -15.42
N THR A 124 -2.74 9.61 -15.80
CA THR A 124 -2.28 11.01 -15.88
C THR A 124 -3.05 11.99 -15.00
N ILE A 125 -4.20 11.60 -14.45
CA ILE A 125 -5.02 12.49 -13.63
C ILE A 125 -5.11 11.94 -12.21
N LEU A 126 -4.74 12.77 -11.21
CA LEU A 126 -4.96 12.45 -9.80
C LEU A 126 -6.46 12.43 -9.50
N HIS A 127 -6.86 11.51 -8.63
CA HIS A 127 -8.26 11.31 -8.24
C HIS A 127 -9.18 10.93 -9.42
N ALA A 128 -8.64 10.22 -10.39
CA ALA A 128 -9.41 9.61 -11.47
C ALA A 128 -9.48 8.09 -11.28
N GLY A 129 -10.67 7.51 -11.43
CA GLY A 129 -10.85 6.05 -11.34
C GLY A 129 -12.30 5.62 -11.19
N GLY A 130 -12.58 4.37 -11.53
CA GLY A 130 -13.91 3.75 -11.46
C GLY A 130 -14.40 3.39 -10.05
N LYS A 131 -13.62 3.72 -9.00
CA LYS A 131 -13.89 3.34 -7.60
C LYS A 131 -14.66 4.41 -6.81
N PHE A 132 -14.93 5.58 -7.40
CA PHE A 132 -15.65 6.71 -6.79
C PHE A 132 -17.19 6.66 -6.95
N GLY A 133 -17.83 5.52 -6.64
CA GLY A 133 -19.29 5.43 -6.60
C GLY A 133 -19.99 5.06 -7.91
N GLY A 134 -19.27 4.72 -8.96
CA GLY A 134 -19.82 4.37 -10.28
C GLY A 134 -20.35 2.93 -10.43
N GLY A 135 -20.46 2.15 -9.35
CA GLY A 135 -21.03 0.79 -9.38
C GLY A 135 -20.07 -0.31 -9.91
N GLY A 136 -18.86 0.03 -10.34
CA GLY A 136 -17.90 -0.93 -10.87
C GLY A 136 -17.23 -1.81 -9.80
N TYR A 137 -17.11 -1.30 -8.57
CA TYR A 137 -16.49 -1.99 -7.43
C TYR A 137 -17.34 -1.81 -6.18
N LYS A 138 -17.73 -2.91 -5.54
CA LYS A 138 -18.46 -2.90 -4.26
C LYS A 138 -17.53 -2.80 -3.06
N VAL A 139 -16.34 -3.36 -3.20
CA VAL A 139 -15.25 -3.35 -2.21
C VAL A 139 -13.97 -3.04 -2.99
N SER A 140 -13.15 -2.14 -2.50
CA SER A 140 -11.81 -1.89 -3.06
C SER A 140 -10.85 -1.47 -1.95
N GLY A 141 -9.58 -1.87 -2.06
CA GLY A 141 -8.49 -1.39 -1.23
C GLY A 141 -8.05 0.02 -1.61
N GLY A 142 -8.04 0.33 -2.90
CA GLY A 142 -7.67 1.64 -3.42
C GLY A 142 -8.80 2.66 -3.27
N LEU A 143 -8.68 3.57 -2.28
CA LEU A 143 -9.72 4.57 -1.96
C LEU A 143 -9.45 5.95 -2.56
N HIS A 144 -8.22 6.26 -2.95
CA HIS A 144 -7.79 7.61 -3.29
C HIS A 144 -7.79 7.90 -4.80
N GLY A 145 -7.79 6.86 -5.66
CA GLY A 145 -7.75 7.00 -7.11
C GLY A 145 -6.49 7.69 -7.63
N VAL A 146 -5.34 7.47 -6.96
CA VAL A 146 -4.07 8.11 -7.31
C VAL A 146 -2.97 7.10 -7.62
N GLY A 147 -3.09 5.84 -7.22
CA GLY A 147 -2.00 4.86 -7.28
C GLY A 147 -1.34 4.75 -8.63
N ALA A 148 -2.11 4.47 -9.69
CA ALA A 148 -1.57 4.30 -11.03
C ALA A 148 -0.90 5.59 -11.57
N SER A 149 -1.50 6.76 -11.33
CA SER A 149 -0.93 8.05 -11.76
C SER A 149 0.31 8.43 -10.96
N VAL A 150 0.39 8.05 -9.68
CA VAL A 150 1.58 8.22 -8.85
C VAL A 150 2.71 7.32 -9.33
N VAL A 151 2.44 6.04 -9.66
CA VAL A 151 3.45 5.14 -10.25
C VAL A 151 3.97 5.71 -11.56
N ASN A 152 3.10 6.19 -12.44
CA ASN A 152 3.50 6.83 -13.69
C ASN A 152 4.40 8.06 -13.43
N ALA A 153 3.98 8.95 -12.54
CA ALA A 153 4.75 10.16 -12.20
C ALA A 153 6.16 9.87 -11.66
N LEU A 154 6.32 8.76 -10.92
CA LEU A 154 7.56 8.38 -10.24
C LEU A 154 8.39 7.34 -11.01
N SER A 155 7.98 7.03 -12.25
CA SER A 155 8.73 6.15 -13.15
C SER A 155 9.49 6.96 -14.21
N GLU A 156 10.67 6.50 -14.56
CA GLU A 156 11.42 7.04 -15.71
C GLU A 156 10.62 6.78 -16.99
N TRP A 157 10.15 5.54 -17.16
CA TRP A 157 9.20 5.17 -18.19
C TRP A 157 8.18 4.17 -17.66
N LEU A 158 7.00 4.16 -18.29
CA LEU A 158 5.94 3.22 -17.97
C LEU A 158 5.19 2.85 -19.26
N VAL A 159 4.93 1.54 -19.44
CA VAL A 159 4.16 0.97 -20.54
C VAL A 159 2.94 0.29 -19.95
N VAL A 160 1.78 0.58 -20.52
CA VAL A 160 0.54 -0.12 -20.20
C VAL A 160 0.01 -0.81 -21.43
N GLN A 161 -0.31 -2.10 -21.30
CA GLN A 161 -1.07 -2.82 -22.29
C GLN A 161 -2.40 -3.26 -21.68
N VAL A 162 -3.47 -3.04 -22.40
CA VAL A 162 -4.80 -3.50 -22.05
C VAL A 162 -5.27 -4.53 -23.07
N HIS A 163 -5.50 -5.74 -22.60
CA HIS A 163 -6.08 -6.84 -23.36
C HIS A 163 -7.60 -6.78 -23.22
N ARG A 164 -8.29 -6.29 -24.24
CA ARG A 164 -9.73 -6.07 -24.20
C ARG A 164 -10.34 -6.08 -25.60
N ASP A 165 -11.56 -6.61 -25.71
CA ASP A 165 -12.35 -6.63 -26.94
C ASP A 165 -11.60 -7.22 -28.15
N GLY A 166 -10.80 -8.29 -27.89
CA GLY A 166 -10.01 -8.99 -28.90
C GLY A 166 -8.73 -8.28 -29.33
N LYS A 167 -8.37 -7.16 -28.70
CA LYS A 167 -7.23 -6.32 -29.08
C LYS A 167 -6.30 -6.06 -27.93
N ILE A 168 -5.02 -5.81 -28.23
CA ILE A 168 -4.02 -5.29 -27.32
C ILE A 168 -3.87 -3.81 -27.59
N HIS A 169 -4.30 -3.00 -26.62
CA HIS A 169 -4.15 -1.55 -26.63
C HIS A 169 -2.92 -1.17 -25.81
N GLU A 170 -2.01 -0.39 -26.36
CA GLU A 170 -0.78 0.05 -25.67
C GLU A 170 -0.70 1.56 -25.58
N GLN A 171 -0.25 2.06 -24.44
CA GLN A 171 0.10 3.46 -24.22
C GLN A 171 1.40 3.53 -23.44
N LYS A 172 2.29 4.48 -23.81
CA LYS A 172 3.57 4.67 -23.16
C LYS A 172 3.67 6.05 -22.51
N TYR A 173 4.39 6.11 -21.40
CA TYR A 173 4.57 7.30 -20.60
C TYR A 173 6.04 7.47 -20.22
N THR A 174 6.44 8.74 -19.99
CA THR A 174 7.76 9.11 -19.49
C THR A 174 7.58 10.14 -18.40
N ARG A 175 7.99 9.82 -17.17
CA ARG A 175 7.94 10.74 -16.01
C ARG A 175 6.58 11.39 -15.79
N GLY A 176 5.51 10.64 -16.02
CA GLY A 176 4.14 11.10 -15.87
C GLY A 176 3.46 11.57 -17.14
N ASP A 177 4.22 11.98 -18.14
CA ASP A 177 3.70 12.50 -19.40
C ASP A 177 3.47 11.39 -20.43
N VAL A 178 2.48 11.59 -21.32
CA VAL A 178 2.24 10.66 -22.44
C VAL A 178 3.39 10.77 -23.44
N ALA A 179 4.17 9.69 -23.58
CA ALA A 179 5.25 9.60 -24.56
C ALA A 179 4.73 9.13 -25.93
N GLU A 180 3.85 8.11 -25.93
CA GLU A 180 3.20 7.60 -27.14
C GLU A 180 1.68 7.50 -26.88
N PRO A 181 0.85 7.92 -27.85
CA PRO A 181 -0.60 7.85 -27.70
C PRO A 181 -1.09 6.40 -27.67
N LEU A 182 -2.31 6.21 -27.16
CA LEU A 182 -2.98 4.92 -27.16
C LEU A 182 -3.14 4.38 -28.58
N THR A 183 -2.59 3.19 -28.82
CA THR A 183 -2.64 2.51 -30.13
C THR A 183 -2.97 1.04 -29.96
N VAL A 184 -3.51 0.42 -31.00
CA VAL A 184 -3.69 -1.04 -31.07
C VAL A 184 -2.40 -1.64 -31.62
N VAL A 185 -1.76 -2.53 -30.85
CA VAL A 185 -0.47 -3.14 -31.21
C VAL A 185 -0.59 -4.63 -31.56
N GLY A 186 -1.75 -5.24 -31.34
CA GLY A 186 -1.97 -6.67 -31.64
C GLY A 186 -3.39 -7.12 -31.37
N GLU A 187 -3.62 -8.42 -31.59
CA GLU A 187 -4.85 -9.13 -31.25
C GLU A 187 -4.61 -10.05 -30.06
N THR A 188 -5.65 -10.37 -29.30
CA THR A 188 -5.57 -11.21 -28.09
C THR A 188 -6.86 -12.00 -27.88
N GLU A 189 -6.74 -13.20 -27.31
CA GLU A 189 -7.88 -14.02 -26.86
C GLU A 189 -8.13 -13.88 -25.34
N ILE A 190 -7.22 -13.22 -24.62
CA ILE A 190 -7.33 -13.01 -23.16
C ILE A 190 -7.77 -11.59 -22.83
N THR A 191 -8.23 -11.39 -21.61
CA THR A 191 -8.46 -10.05 -21.03
C THR A 191 -7.48 -9.79 -19.92
N GLY A 192 -7.23 -8.53 -19.59
CA GLY A 192 -6.38 -8.16 -18.47
C GLY A 192 -5.67 -6.82 -18.67
N THR A 193 -4.90 -6.45 -17.66
CA THR A 193 -4.04 -5.26 -17.70
C THR A 193 -2.60 -5.66 -17.41
N TYR A 194 -1.70 -5.24 -18.27
CA TYR A 194 -0.26 -5.34 -18.11
C TYR A 194 0.33 -3.96 -17.89
N VAL A 195 1.08 -3.80 -16.80
CA VAL A 195 1.81 -2.57 -16.48
C VAL A 195 3.27 -2.92 -16.31
N HIS A 196 4.16 -2.24 -17.00
CA HIS A 196 5.61 -2.42 -16.91
C HIS A 196 6.27 -1.05 -16.72
N PHE A 197 7.09 -0.90 -15.68
CA PHE A 197 7.68 0.39 -15.36
C PHE A 197 9.09 0.27 -14.78
N LEU A 198 9.87 1.32 -14.98
CA LEU A 198 11.18 1.52 -14.37
C LEU A 198 11.08 2.71 -13.41
N PRO A 199 11.35 2.55 -12.10
CA PRO A 199 11.40 3.67 -11.16
C PRO A 199 12.43 4.71 -11.58
N ASP A 200 12.11 6.01 -11.38
CA ASP A 200 13.00 7.12 -11.71
C ASP A 200 14.11 7.25 -10.65
N ASP A 201 15.36 7.01 -11.02
CA ASP A 201 16.56 7.09 -10.15
C ASP A 201 16.86 8.52 -9.68
N THR A 202 16.28 9.53 -10.30
CA THR A 202 16.38 10.92 -9.84
C THR A 202 15.48 11.24 -8.65
N ILE A 203 14.57 10.32 -8.29
CA ILE A 203 13.61 10.48 -7.19
C ILE A 203 13.92 9.55 -6.02
N PHE A 204 14.23 8.29 -6.32
CA PHE A 204 14.47 7.27 -5.31
C PHE A 204 15.94 7.22 -4.90
N GLU A 205 16.18 7.02 -3.59
CA GLU A 205 17.51 6.81 -3.04
C GLU A 205 18.14 5.50 -3.53
N GLU A 206 17.27 4.51 -3.81
CA GLU A 206 17.62 3.19 -4.33
C GLU A 206 16.48 2.71 -5.22
N THR A 207 16.82 2.10 -6.36
CA THR A 207 15.85 1.56 -7.33
C THR A 207 15.87 0.03 -7.42
N VAL A 208 16.59 -0.65 -6.51
CA VAL A 208 16.69 -2.11 -6.49
C VAL A 208 15.53 -2.73 -5.70
N PHE A 209 14.72 -3.53 -6.36
CA PHE A 209 13.62 -4.24 -5.69
C PHE A 209 14.15 -5.42 -4.86
N ASP A 210 13.66 -5.51 -3.62
CA ASP A 210 13.90 -6.65 -2.73
C ASP A 210 12.81 -7.71 -2.97
N TYR A 211 13.24 -8.87 -3.44
CA TYR A 211 12.35 -9.99 -3.74
C TYR A 211 11.63 -10.54 -2.50
N ASP A 212 12.33 -10.65 -1.36
CA ASP A 212 11.73 -11.21 -0.15
C ASP A 212 10.68 -10.28 0.46
N VAL A 213 10.85 -8.96 0.33
CA VAL A 213 9.84 -7.96 0.71
C VAL A 213 8.56 -8.13 -0.13
N LEU A 214 8.70 -8.25 -1.46
CA LEU A 214 7.56 -8.50 -2.35
C LEU A 214 6.92 -9.86 -2.08
N LYS A 215 7.73 -10.91 -1.90
CA LYS A 215 7.30 -12.28 -1.59
C LYS A 215 6.46 -12.35 -0.32
N GLN A 216 6.88 -11.64 0.74
CA GLN A 216 6.11 -11.58 1.98
C GLN A 216 4.76 -10.90 1.75
N ARG A 217 4.76 -9.73 1.10
CA ARG A 217 3.53 -8.98 0.82
C ARG A 217 2.55 -9.77 -0.03
N PHE A 218 3.02 -10.42 -1.10
CA PHE A 218 2.13 -11.17 -2.00
C PHE A 218 1.59 -12.44 -1.37
N ARG A 219 2.35 -13.08 -0.48
CA ARG A 219 1.84 -14.18 0.34
C ARG A 219 0.69 -13.74 1.23
N GLU A 220 0.83 -12.63 1.93
CA GLU A 220 -0.24 -12.04 2.76
C GLU A 220 -1.47 -11.71 1.90
N THR A 221 -1.28 -11.05 0.77
CA THR A 221 -2.35 -10.68 -0.17
C THR A 221 -3.09 -11.91 -0.68
N ALA A 222 -2.38 -13.00 -1.02
CA ALA A 222 -3.00 -14.24 -1.49
C ALA A 222 -3.82 -14.94 -0.38
N PHE A 223 -3.37 -14.90 0.88
CA PHE A 223 -4.17 -15.40 2.01
C PHE A 223 -5.45 -14.59 2.22
N LEU A 224 -5.37 -13.26 2.07
CA LEU A 224 -6.51 -12.37 2.27
C LEU A 224 -7.52 -12.42 1.12
N THR A 225 -7.07 -12.79 -0.08
CA THR A 225 -7.90 -12.85 -1.29
C THR A 225 -8.06 -14.31 -1.71
N LYS A 226 -8.98 -15.00 -1.04
CA LYS A 226 -9.25 -16.42 -1.24
C LYS A 226 -9.39 -16.78 -2.72
N GLY A 227 -8.64 -17.80 -3.18
CA GLY A 227 -8.67 -18.29 -4.56
C GLY A 227 -7.88 -17.47 -5.58
N LEU A 228 -7.29 -16.34 -5.17
CA LEU A 228 -6.38 -15.58 -6.03
C LEU A 228 -5.01 -16.25 -6.07
N LYS A 229 -4.50 -16.45 -7.27
CA LYS A 229 -3.13 -16.93 -7.53
C LYS A 229 -2.23 -15.75 -7.83
N ILE A 230 -1.12 -15.61 -7.10
CA ILE A 230 -0.10 -14.58 -7.35
C ILE A 230 1.23 -15.27 -7.64
N ASN A 231 1.77 -15.03 -8.83
CA ASN A 231 3.09 -15.51 -9.25
C ASN A 231 4.09 -14.35 -9.13
N LEU A 232 5.23 -14.59 -8.49
CA LEU A 232 6.34 -13.65 -8.39
C LEU A 232 7.60 -14.31 -8.96
N ALA A 233 8.22 -13.68 -9.95
CA ALA A 233 9.49 -14.12 -10.54
C ALA A 233 10.54 -13.01 -10.47
N ASP A 234 11.76 -13.38 -10.12
CA ASP A 234 12.95 -12.55 -10.28
C ASP A 234 13.74 -13.08 -11.47
N LEU A 235 13.93 -12.24 -12.49
CA LEU A 235 14.62 -12.59 -13.72
C LEU A 235 16.03 -12.00 -13.79
N ARG A 236 16.52 -11.40 -12.68
CA ARG A 236 17.86 -10.81 -12.62
C ARG A 236 18.93 -11.90 -12.59
N GLU A 237 20.00 -11.71 -13.36
CA GLU A 237 21.09 -12.67 -13.47
C GLU A 237 21.72 -12.99 -12.09
N GLY A 238 21.77 -14.28 -11.76
CA GLY A 238 22.28 -14.78 -10.48
C GLY A 238 21.33 -14.63 -9.29
N MET A 239 20.12 -14.12 -9.52
CA MET A 239 19.03 -13.99 -8.51
C MET A 239 17.74 -14.71 -8.93
N GLU A 240 17.80 -15.53 -10.00
CA GLU A 240 16.61 -16.15 -10.60
C GLU A 240 15.89 -17.01 -9.59
N GLN A 241 14.64 -16.68 -9.34
CA GLN A 241 13.77 -17.43 -8.45
C GLN A 241 12.31 -17.14 -8.77
N GLU A 242 11.44 -18.10 -8.42
CA GLU A 242 10.01 -17.99 -8.66
C GLU A 242 9.23 -18.56 -7.46
N HIS A 243 8.13 -17.90 -7.11
CA HIS A 243 7.16 -18.38 -6.14
C HIS A 243 5.73 -18.15 -6.64
N SER A 244 4.87 -19.15 -6.37
CA SER A 244 3.44 -19.03 -6.62
C SER A 244 2.68 -19.17 -5.31
N PHE A 245 1.78 -18.24 -5.04
CA PHE A 245 0.92 -18.21 -3.86
C PHE A 245 -0.52 -18.41 -4.30
N HIS A 246 -1.18 -19.42 -3.72
CA HIS A 246 -2.58 -19.72 -3.98
C HIS A 246 -3.17 -20.43 -2.76
N TYR A 247 -4.15 -19.79 -2.12
CA TYR A 247 -4.72 -20.28 -0.86
C TYR A 247 -6.25 -20.27 -0.92
N GLU A 248 -6.84 -21.45 -0.72
CA GLU A 248 -8.28 -21.63 -0.72
C GLU A 248 -8.91 -21.49 0.69
N GLY A 249 -8.10 -21.61 1.73
CA GLY A 249 -8.54 -21.53 3.13
C GLY A 249 -8.68 -20.09 3.67
N GLY A 250 -8.19 -19.09 2.94
CA GLY A 250 -8.27 -17.69 3.34
C GLY A 250 -7.57 -17.40 4.68
N ILE A 251 -8.17 -16.58 5.52
CA ILE A 251 -7.56 -16.18 6.81
C ILE A 251 -7.40 -17.34 7.81
N LYS A 252 -8.15 -18.44 7.67
CA LYS A 252 -7.90 -19.67 8.46
C LYS A 252 -6.55 -20.27 8.13
N GLU A 253 -6.26 -20.38 6.83
CA GLU A 253 -5.00 -20.92 6.35
C GLU A 253 -3.85 -19.99 6.70
N PHE A 254 -4.09 -18.67 6.72
CA PHE A 254 -3.12 -17.68 7.19
C PHE A 254 -2.76 -17.89 8.67
N VAL A 255 -3.73 -18.09 9.55
CA VAL A 255 -3.47 -18.39 10.97
C VAL A 255 -2.69 -19.71 11.11
N HIS A 256 -3.03 -20.73 10.33
CA HIS A 256 -2.28 -21.99 10.31
C HIS A 256 -0.82 -21.77 9.88
N PHE A 257 -0.60 -20.99 8.83
CA PHE A 257 0.74 -20.61 8.37
C PHE A 257 1.52 -19.84 9.43
N LEU A 258 0.91 -18.88 10.10
CA LEU A 258 1.56 -18.09 11.16
C LEU A 258 1.95 -18.94 12.38
N ASN A 259 1.23 -20.04 12.62
CA ASN A 259 1.50 -20.96 13.74
C ASN A 259 2.38 -22.16 13.34
N HIS A 260 2.88 -22.26 12.09
CA HIS A 260 3.62 -23.44 11.63
C HIS A 260 4.88 -23.76 12.46
N SER A 261 5.50 -22.74 13.07
CA SER A 261 6.69 -22.85 13.94
C SER A 261 6.37 -22.80 15.45
N ARG A 262 5.08 -22.87 15.82
CA ARG A 262 4.60 -22.80 17.20
C ARG A 262 3.78 -24.05 17.52
N GLN A 263 3.61 -24.38 18.81
CA GLN A 263 2.78 -25.48 19.25
C GLN A 263 1.36 -24.96 19.57
N PRO A 264 0.35 -25.26 18.76
CA PRO A 264 -1.03 -24.91 19.06
C PRO A 264 -1.51 -25.60 20.34
N LEU A 265 -2.29 -24.90 21.17
CA LEU A 265 -2.90 -25.47 22.37
C LEU A 265 -4.09 -26.38 22.04
N TYR A 266 -4.64 -26.29 20.84
CA TYR A 266 -5.75 -27.11 20.31
C TYR A 266 -5.71 -27.09 18.78
N ASP A 267 -6.24 -28.15 18.15
CA ASP A 267 -6.15 -28.34 16.68
C ASP A 267 -7.06 -27.40 15.89
N THR A 268 -8.17 -26.96 16.49
CA THR A 268 -9.19 -26.18 15.79
C THR A 268 -8.80 -24.71 15.66
N ILE A 269 -8.73 -24.17 14.45
CA ILE A 269 -8.68 -22.73 14.23
C ILE A 269 -10.12 -22.20 14.29
N PHE A 270 -10.41 -21.35 15.24
CA PHE A 270 -11.69 -20.66 15.31
C PHE A 270 -11.84 -19.70 14.14
N TYR A 271 -13.02 -19.74 13.52
CA TYR A 271 -13.39 -18.87 12.42
C TYR A 271 -14.82 -18.40 12.58
N ALA A 272 -15.02 -17.13 12.37
CA ALA A 272 -16.34 -16.53 12.32
C ALA A 272 -16.38 -15.48 11.21
N SER A 273 -17.52 -15.42 10.52
CA SER A 273 -17.81 -14.37 9.57
C SER A 273 -19.22 -13.80 9.81
N GLY A 274 -19.39 -12.54 9.52
CA GLY A 274 -20.69 -11.89 9.69
C GLY A 274 -20.77 -10.60 8.90
N LYS A 275 -22.01 -10.20 8.58
CA LYS A 275 -22.30 -8.93 7.90
C LYS A 275 -23.24 -8.10 8.74
N LYS A 276 -22.88 -6.86 9.02
CA LYS A 276 -23.73 -5.90 9.73
C LYS A 276 -23.57 -4.51 9.10
N ASP A 277 -24.69 -3.85 8.86
CA ASP A 277 -24.76 -2.49 8.31
C ASP A 277 -23.91 -2.30 7.02
N GLY A 278 -23.89 -3.34 6.15
CA GLY A 278 -23.10 -3.35 4.92
C GLY A 278 -21.65 -3.77 5.08
N VAL A 279 -21.13 -3.83 6.30
CA VAL A 279 -19.76 -4.22 6.62
C VAL A 279 -19.66 -5.74 6.78
N LEU A 280 -18.77 -6.38 6.01
CA LEU A 280 -18.40 -7.78 6.19
C LEU A 280 -17.22 -7.85 7.16
N VAL A 281 -17.28 -8.77 8.12
CA VAL A 281 -16.19 -9.03 9.06
C VAL A 281 -15.88 -10.52 9.06
N GLU A 282 -14.61 -10.85 8.95
CA GLU A 282 -14.08 -12.20 9.12
C GLU A 282 -13.02 -12.21 10.20
N VAL A 283 -13.00 -13.24 11.02
CA VAL A 283 -12.02 -13.42 12.09
C VAL A 283 -11.60 -14.88 12.13
N ALA A 284 -10.30 -15.13 12.19
CA ALA A 284 -9.72 -16.44 12.47
C ALA A 284 -8.66 -16.30 13.55
N PHE A 285 -8.66 -17.22 14.55
CA PHE A 285 -7.65 -17.23 15.61
C PHE A 285 -7.42 -18.61 16.17
N GLN A 286 -6.24 -18.78 16.78
CA GLN A 286 -5.83 -19.97 17.51
C GLN A 286 -4.82 -19.56 18.57
N HIS A 287 -4.84 -20.22 19.74
CA HIS A 287 -3.82 -20.03 20.76
C HIS A 287 -2.69 -21.03 20.59
N ASN A 288 -1.49 -20.62 20.93
CA ASN A 288 -0.29 -21.46 20.94
C ASN A 288 0.42 -21.33 22.31
N ASP A 289 1.50 -22.06 22.50
CA ASP A 289 2.29 -22.13 23.72
C ASP A 289 3.17 -20.90 23.99
N GLY A 290 3.12 -19.88 23.13
CA GLY A 290 3.81 -18.62 23.33
C GLY A 290 3.07 -17.68 24.29
N TYR A 291 3.75 -16.60 24.71
CA TYR A 291 3.19 -15.60 25.60
C TYR A 291 2.82 -14.29 24.90
N THR A 292 3.18 -14.15 23.63
CA THR A 292 2.99 -12.90 22.87
C THR A 292 1.74 -12.96 21.98
N GLU A 293 1.04 -11.83 21.89
CA GLU A 293 -0.03 -11.65 20.91
C GLU A 293 0.57 -11.50 19.50
N SER A 294 0.10 -12.29 18.54
CA SER A 294 0.40 -12.14 17.09
C SER A 294 -0.87 -11.77 16.37
N ILE A 295 -1.11 -10.48 16.21
CA ILE A 295 -2.37 -9.95 15.72
C ILE A 295 -2.15 -9.24 14.39
N PHE A 296 -2.85 -9.70 13.36
CA PHE A 296 -2.85 -9.13 12.00
C PHE A 296 -4.25 -8.64 11.67
N THR A 297 -4.39 -7.35 11.43
CA THR A 297 -5.69 -6.75 11.11
C THR A 297 -5.65 -6.00 9.78
N PHE A 298 -6.76 -6.11 9.04
CA PHE A 298 -6.86 -5.58 7.68
C PHE A 298 -8.23 -4.91 7.48
N VAL A 299 -8.25 -3.89 6.62
CA VAL A 299 -9.47 -3.27 6.11
C VAL A 299 -9.37 -3.25 4.59
N ASN A 300 -10.31 -3.92 3.90
CA ASN A 300 -10.27 -4.09 2.44
C ASN A 300 -8.88 -4.56 1.95
N ASN A 301 -8.30 -5.59 2.59
CA ASN A 301 -6.98 -6.17 2.32
C ASN A 301 -5.77 -5.24 2.63
N ILE A 302 -5.99 -4.04 3.16
CA ILE A 302 -4.92 -3.14 3.60
C ILE A 302 -4.60 -3.43 5.06
N ASN A 303 -3.32 -3.72 5.35
CA ASN A 303 -2.85 -3.94 6.71
C ASN A 303 -3.03 -2.68 7.56
N THR A 304 -3.53 -2.86 8.79
CA THR A 304 -3.73 -1.82 9.79
C THR A 304 -2.83 -2.07 11.01
N PRO A 305 -1.52 -1.83 10.91
CA PRO A 305 -0.55 -2.17 11.97
C PRO A 305 -0.85 -1.46 13.29
N ASP A 306 -1.38 -0.25 13.25
CA ASP A 306 -1.78 0.53 14.43
C ASP A 306 -3.12 0.07 15.01
N GLY A 307 -3.74 -0.97 14.42
CA GLY A 307 -5.06 -1.45 14.79
C GLY A 307 -6.19 -0.51 14.35
N GLY A 308 -7.18 -0.33 15.22
CA GLY A 308 -8.36 0.50 14.96
C GLY A 308 -9.58 0.03 15.75
N THR A 309 -10.73 0.64 15.50
CA THR A 309 -11.99 0.30 16.20
C THR A 309 -12.41 -1.16 16.03
N HIS A 310 -12.09 -1.78 14.89
CA HIS A 310 -12.33 -3.20 14.62
C HIS A 310 -11.51 -4.10 15.54
N LEU A 311 -10.23 -3.80 15.79
CA LEU A 311 -9.38 -4.54 16.72
C LEU A 311 -9.84 -4.34 18.16
N VAL A 312 -10.16 -3.10 18.55
CA VAL A 312 -10.68 -2.81 19.90
C VAL A 312 -11.99 -3.55 20.13
N GLY A 313 -12.89 -3.55 19.15
CA GLY A 313 -14.15 -4.30 19.20
C GLY A 313 -13.94 -5.80 19.34
N PHE A 314 -13.00 -6.38 18.57
CA PHE A 314 -12.66 -7.80 18.70
C PHE A 314 -12.11 -8.13 20.09
N LYS A 315 -11.09 -7.40 20.57
CA LYS A 315 -10.48 -7.62 21.89
C LYS A 315 -11.51 -7.59 23.02
N SER A 316 -12.40 -6.60 22.99
CA SER A 316 -13.48 -6.46 23.99
C SER A 316 -14.52 -7.58 23.87
N GLY A 317 -14.92 -7.91 22.63
CA GLY A 317 -15.90 -8.96 22.34
C GLY A 317 -15.40 -10.33 22.77
N LEU A 318 -14.15 -10.68 22.45
CA LEU A 318 -13.53 -11.95 22.81
C LEU A 318 -13.48 -12.12 24.34
N THR A 319 -12.96 -11.10 25.06
CA THR A 319 -12.87 -11.12 26.51
C THR A 319 -14.23 -11.29 27.17
N LYS A 320 -15.25 -10.55 26.69
CA LYS A 320 -16.62 -10.69 27.20
C LYS A 320 -17.17 -12.08 26.95
N THR A 321 -17.05 -12.57 25.69
CA THR A 321 -17.63 -13.87 25.30
C THR A 321 -17.05 -15.02 26.09
N LEU A 322 -15.74 -15.05 26.31
CA LEU A 322 -15.08 -16.10 27.11
C LEU A 322 -15.47 -16.05 28.58
N ASN A 323 -15.59 -14.85 29.17
CA ASN A 323 -16.08 -14.71 30.55
C ASN A 323 -17.55 -15.15 30.67
N ASP A 324 -18.41 -14.77 29.74
CA ASP A 324 -19.84 -15.15 29.75
C ASP A 324 -20.00 -16.69 29.57
N TYR A 325 -19.22 -17.27 28.66
CA TYR A 325 -19.19 -18.71 28.45
C TYR A 325 -18.66 -19.45 29.69
N GLY A 326 -17.54 -19.01 30.27
CA GLY A 326 -16.93 -19.61 31.44
C GLY A 326 -17.89 -19.65 32.65
N LYS A 327 -18.66 -18.56 32.86
CA LYS A 327 -19.72 -18.53 33.86
C LYS A 327 -20.85 -19.49 33.53
N LYS A 328 -21.35 -19.47 32.29
CA LYS A 328 -22.45 -20.35 31.87
C LYS A 328 -22.09 -21.83 31.96
N ALA A 329 -20.84 -22.15 31.64
CA ALA A 329 -20.30 -23.52 31.71
C ALA A 329 -19.88 -23.94 33.14
N GLY A 330 -19.96 -23.03 34.15
CA GLY A 330 -19.54 -23.30 35.51
C GLY A 330 -18.01 -23.44 35.72
N ILE A 331 -17.23 -23.02 34.71
CA ILE A 331 -15.76 -23.02 34.77
C ILE A 331 -15.26 -21.88 35.62
N ILE A 332 -15.86 -20.69 35.50
CA ILE A 332 -15.59 -19.53 36.35
C ILE A 332 -16.66 -19.50 37.43
N LYS A 333 -16.27 -19.87 38.64
CA LYS A 333 -17.17 -20.00 39.80
C LYS A 333 -17.35 -18.73 40.61
N ASP A 334 -16.38 -17.82 40.55
CA ASP A 334 -16.31 -16.60 41.33
C ASP A 334 -16.36 -15.35 40.48
N ALA A 335 -17.21 -14.37 40.88
CA ALA A 335 -17.33 -13.12 40.15
C ALA A 335 -16.02 -12.29 40.13
N ASP A 336 -15.18 -12.49 41.15
CA ASP A 336 -13.90 -11.78 41.31
C ASP A 336 -12.74 -12.38 40.49
N LYS A 337 -12.97 -13.56 39.89
CA LYS A 337 -11.99 -14.26 39.06
C LYS A 337 -12.33 -14.20 37.55
N LYS A 338 -12.73 -13.02 37.09
CA LYS A 338 -12.92 -12.82 35.65
C LYS A 338 -11.56 -12.80 34.95
N LEU A 339 -11.52 -13.43 33.77
CA LEU A 339 -10.37 -13.32 32.89
C LEU A 339 -10.19 -11.86 32.43
N SER A 340 -8.98 -11.35 32.55
CA SER A 340 -8.60 -10.08 31.97
C SER A 340 -8.48 -10.19 30.44
N GLY A 341 -8.38 -9.06 29.76
CA GLY A 341 -8.13 -9.08 28.33
C GLY A 341 -6.77 -9.67 27.98
N GLU A 342 -5.77 -9.53 28.83
CA GLU A 342 -4.43 -10.08 28.66
C GLU A 342 -4.45 -11.61 28.80
N ASP A 343 -5.11 -12.14 29.85
CA ASP A 343 -5.26 -13.60 30.04
C ASP A 343 -5.89 -14.28 28.82
N VAL A 344 -6.87 -13.61 28.20
CA VAL A 344 -7.62 -14.15 27.04
C VAL A 344 -6.79 -14.13 25.75
N ARG A 345 -5.83 -13.23 25.65
CA ARG A 345 -5.04 -13.04 24.43
C ARG A 345 -3.60 -13.55 24.51
N GLU A 346 -3.19 -14.07 25.67
CA GLU A 346 -1.87 -14.69 25.81
C GLU A 346 -1.72 -15.83 24.80
N GLY A 347 -0.66 -15.80 24.02
CA GLY A 347 -0.37 -16.79 22.96
C GLY A 347 -1.33 -16.79 21.77
N ILE A 348 -2.18 -15.78 21.60
CA ILE A 348 -3.11 -15.73 20.46
C ILE A 348 -2.41 -15.39 19.15
N THR A 349 -2.72 -16.16 18.11
CA THR A 349 -2.49 -15.79 16.72
C THR A 349 -3.84 -15.48 16.08
N LEU A 350 -4.00 -14.25 15.61
CA LEU A 350 -5.26 -13.72 15.09
C LEU A 350 -5.05 -13.11 13.71
N SER A 351 -5.94 -13.41 12.78
CA SER A 351 -6.18 -12.62 11.58
C SER A 351 -7.62 -12.14 11.54
N ALA A 352 -7.83 -10.85 11.36
CA ALA A 352 -9.14 -10.23 11.24
C ALA A 352 -9.21 -9.35 9.99
N LEU A 353 -10.25 -9.57 9.18
CA LEU A 353 -10.54 -8.85 7.93
C LEU A 353 -11.88 -8.12 8.06
N ARG A 354 -11.93 -6.89 7.59
CA ARG A 354 -13.14 -6.05 7.57
C ARG A 354 -13.46 -5.58 6.16
#